data_4cac1fcc6d8bfa58e9e81d7a2a39d55a
#
_entry.id   4cac1fcc6d8bfa58e9e81d7a2a39d55a
#
_cell.length_a   1.000
_cell.length_b   1.000
_cell.length_c   1.000
_cell.angle_alpha   90.00
_cell.angle_beta   90.00
_cell.angle_gamma   90.00
#
_symmetry.space_group_name_H-M   'P 1'
#
loop_
_entity.id
_entity.type
_entity.pdbx_description
1 polymer ?
#
loop_
_entity_poly.entity_id
_entity_poly.type
_entity_poly.pdbx_seq_one_letter_code
_entity_poly.pdbx_strand_id
1 'polypeptide(L)'
;TEFIGIKNPYSDNNLVITFGENENVMEFTFQSARFQKDDLDGIVCHAEKFLKNELCAAEFFLSGKSLFGGSRNTVGSDFKNLDELLIWYTAGNEKIAENLRGFCKNGGVSLKIFTWNGKADRTVEISADGKISG
;
A
#
# COMPACT_ATOMS: atom_id res chain seq x y z
N THR A 1 1.58 -13.77 21.99
CA THR A 1 1.39 -13.39 20.58
C THR A 1 2.33 -14.20 19.70
N GLU A 2 1.79 -14.88 18.73
CA GLU A 2 2.57 -15.68 17.79
C GLU A 2 2.56 -15.00 16.42
N PHE A 3 3.61 -15.27 15.65
CA PHE A 3 3.67 -14.73 14.28
C PHE A 3 4.35 -15.73 13.34
N ILE A 4 4.04 -15.61 12.05
CA ILE A 4 4.69 -16.35 10.98
C ILE A 4 5.31 -15.31 10.06
N GLY A 5 6.63 -15.41 9.86
CA GLY A 5 7.34 -14.56 8.92
C GLY A 5 7.61 -15.32 7.63
N ILE A 6 7.33 -14.69 6.50
CA ILE A 6 7.68 -15.22 5.19
C ILE A 6 8.81 -14.33 4.64
N LYS A 7 9.97 -14.95 4.49
CA LYS A 7 11.15 -14.24 4.01
C LYS A 7 11.02 -13.93 2.53
N ASN A 8 11.29 -12.68 2.17
CA ASN A 8 11.25 -12.25 0.78
C ASN A 8 12.56 -12.63 0.09
N PRO A 9 12.52 -13.45 -0.98
CA PRO A 9 13.73 -13.80 -1.70
C PRO A 9 14.28 -12.67 -2.58
N TYR A 10 13.52 -11.58 -2.76
CA TYR A 10 13.88 -10.48 -3.65
C TYR A 10 14.41 -9.25 -2.91
N SER A 11 14.10 -9.11 -1.62
CA SER A 11 14.45 -7.92 -0.83
C SER A 11 14.40 -8.22 0.66
N ASP A 12 14.62 -7.21 1.49
CA ASP A 12 14.48 -7.30 2.95
C ASP A 12 13.04 -7.08 3.42
N ASN A 13 12.09 -6.90 2.51
CA ASN A 13 10.70 -6.61 2.84
C ASN A 13 9.91 -7.91 3.05
N ASN A 14 9.93 -8.42 4.26
CA ASN A 14 9.27 -9.67 4.60
C ASN A 14 7.77 -9.46 4.84
N LEU A 15 7.01 -10.54 4.67
CA LEU A 15 5.59 -10.56 4.99
C LEU A 15 5.43 -11.22 6.35
N VAL A 16 4.57 -10.65 7.21
CA VAL A 16 4.35 -11.18 8.56
C VAL A 16 2.86 -11.36 8.80
N ILE A 17 2.50 -12.51 9.35
CA ILE A 17 1.15 -12.79 9.83
C ILE A 17 1.23 -12.92 11.35
N THR A 18 0.49 -12.08 12.05
CA THR A 18 0.48 -12.06 13.51
C THR A 18 -0.87 -12.56 14.01
N PHE A 19 -0.84 -13.44 15.00
CA PHE A 19 -2.04 -13.99 15.66
C PHE A 19 -2.23 -13.29 17.00
N GLY A 20 -3.40 -12.72 17.21
CA GLY A 20 -3.73 -12.05 18.46
C GLY A 20 -3.92 -13.03 19.63
N GLU A 21 -3.78 -12.55 20.86
CA GLU A 21 -3.90 -13.36 22.07
C GLU A 21 -5.30 -13.96 22.23
N ASN A 22 -6.32 -13.30 21.73
CA ASN A 22 -7.70 -13.77 21.80
C ASN A 22 -8.09 -14.66 20.61
N GLU A 23 -7.14 -15.05 19.81
CA GLU A 23 -7.29 -15.98 18.67
C GLU A 23 -8.26 -15.55 17.58
N ASN A 24 -9.01 -14.47 17.79
CA ASN A 24 -10.03 -13.99 16.87
C ASN A 24 -9.54 -12.90 15.93
N VAL A 25 -8.31 -12.39 16.12
CA VAL A 25 -7.76 -11.35 15.30
C VAL A 25 -6.44 -11.79 14.74
N MET A 26 -6.36 -11.85 13.42
CA MET A 26 -5.13 -12.10 12.69
C MET A 26 -4.80 -10.87 11.88
N GLU A 27 -3.54 -10.52 11.86
CA GLU A 27 -3.06 -9.36 11.12
C GLU A 27 -1.98 -9.79 10.12
N PHE A 28 -2.18 -9.40 8.88
CA PHE A 28 -1.18 -9.49 7.83
C PHE A 28 -0.45 -8.14 7.76
N THR A 29 0.86 -8.16 7.63
CA THR A 29 1.65 -6.94 7.46
C THR A 29 2.71 -7.14 6.36
N PHE A 30 2.73 -6.22 5.41
CA PHE A 30 3.80 -6.09 4.42
C PHE A 30 4.00 -4.60 4.20
N GLN A 31 5.14 -4.03 4.64
CA GLN A 31 5.39 -2.59 4.62
C GLN A 31 4.24 -1.86 5.34
N SER A 32 3.61 -0.89 4.70
CA SER A 32 2.47 -0.16 5.25
C SER A 32 1.13 -0.88 5.09
N ALA A 33 1.11 -1.97 4.35
CA ALA A 33 -0.13 -2.71 4.12
C ALA A 33 -0.45 -3.58 5.33
N ARG A 34 -1.59 -3.32 5.94
CA ARG A 34 -2.12 -4.10 7.06
C ARG A 34 -3.51 -4.57 6.71
N PHE A 35 -3.80 -5.78 7.05
CA PHE A 35 -5.09 -6.40 6.80
C PHE A 35 -5.46 -7.26 7.98
N GLN A 36 -6.64 -7.03 8.54
CA GLN A 36 -7.11 -7.76 9.70
C GLN A 36 -8.35 -8.57 9.33
N LYS A 37 -8.38 -9.83 9.73
CA LYS A 37 -9.52 -10.71 9.59
C LYS A 37 -9.63 -11.62 10.80
N ASP A 38 -10.83 -12.07 11.08
CA ASP A 38 -11.11 -13.02 12.14
C ASP A 38 -11.07 -14.47 11.66
N ASP A 39 -10.78 -14.71 10.38
CA ASP A 39 -10.62 -16.06 9.84
C ASP A 39 -9.29 -16.22 9.09
N LEU A 40 -8.76 -17.42 9.16
CA LEU A 40 -7.47 -17.74 8.54
C LEU A 40 -7.54 -17.67 7.01
N ASP A 41 -8.64 -18.10 6.43
CA ASP A 41 -8.78 -18.13 4.96
C ASP A 41 -8.67 -16.72 4.36
N GLY A 42 -9.26 -15.72 5.02
CA GLY A 42 -9.16 -14.33 4.58
C GLY A 42 -7.73 -13.81 4.61
N ILE A 43 -6.99 -14.13 5.66
CA ILE A 43 -5.59 -13.72 5.81
C ILE A 43 -4.71 -14.42 4.77
N VAL A 44 -4.89 -15.71 4.57
CA VAL A 44 -4.11 -16.51 3.61
C VAL A 44 -4.39 -16.00 2.18
N CYS A 45 -5.64 -15.76 1.85
CA CYS A 45 -6.02 -15.24 0.53
C CYS A 45 -5.34 -13.89 0.25
N HIS A 46 -5.34 -12.99 1.24
CA HIS A 46 -4.68 -11.68 1.12
C HIS A 46 -3.17 -11.83 0.93
N ALA A 47 -2.54 -12.70 1.74
CA ALA A 47 -1.11 -12.97 1.64
C ALA A 47 -0.75 -13.54 0.27
N GLU A 48 -1.54 -14.47 -0.26
CA GLU A 48 -1.29 -15.06 -1.57
C GLU A 48 -1.31 -14.01 -2.68
N LYS A 49 -2.22 -13.04 -2.61
CA LYS A 49 -2.29 -11.96 -3.59
C LYS A 49 -1.03 -11.10 -3.58
N PHE A 50 -0.44 -10.86 -2.40
CA PHE A 50 0.85 -10.18 -2.31
C PHE A 50 1.98 -11.02 -2.91
N LEU A 51 2.03 -12.30 -2.57
CA LEU A 51 3.06 -13.21 -3.07
C LEU A 51 3.01 -13.37 -4.61
N LYS A 52 1.83 -13.21 -5.18
CA LYS A 52 1.62 -13.25 -6.64
C LYS A 52 1.76 -11.88 -7.30
N ASN A 53 2.07 -10.84 -6.53
CA ASN A 53 2.19 -9.46 -7.01
C ASN A 53 0.89 -8.89 -7.56
N GLU A 54 -0.25 -9.43 -7.16
CA GLU A 54 -1.58 -8.89 -7.51
C GLU A 54 -1.92 -7.69 -6.63
N LEU A 55 -1.40 -7.68 -5.39
CA LEU A 55 -1.52 -6.55 -4.48
C LEU A 55 -0.15 -5.95 -4.20
N CYS A 56 -0.14 -4.68 -3.91
CA CYS A 56 1.04 -3.92 -3.49
C CYS A 56 0.73 -3.10 -2.26
N ALA A 57 1.78 -2.67 -1.55
CA ALA A 57 1.66 -1.72 -0.46
C ALA A 57 1.88 -0.32 -1.04
N ALA A 58 1.00 0.62 -0.69
CA ALA A 58 1.11 2.00 -1.13
C ALA A 58 1.02 2.91 0.10
N GLU A 59 1.98 3.80 0.26
CA GLU A 59 2.07 4.65 1.44
C GLU A 59 2.37 6.09 1.06
N PHE A 60 1.57 7.00 1.62
CA PHE A 60 1.78 8.43 1.46
C PHE A 60 2.66 8.99 2.56
N PHE A 61 3.50 9.93 2.18
CA PHE A 61 4.40 10.65 3.07
C PHE A 61 4.21 12.14 2.92
N LEU A 62 4.35 12.88 4.02
CA LEU A 62 4.39 14.33 4.02
C LEU A 62 5.72 14.77 4.59
N SER A 63 6.53 15.47 3.79
CA SER A 63 7.86 15.93 4.20
C SER A 63 8.70 14.80 4.81
N GLY A 64 8.61 13.63 4.22
CA GLY A 64 9.37 12.45 4.65
C GLY A 64 8.76 11.66 5.80
N LYS A 65 7.64 12.10 6.37
CA LYS A 65 6.96 11.38 7.45
C LYS A 65 5.81 10.56 6.91
N SER A 66 5.74 9.30 7.33
CA SER A 66 4.64 8.42 6.97
C SER A 66 3.31 8.96 7.49
N LEU A 67 2.30 8.95 6.66
CA LEU A 67 0.97 9.43 7.01
C LEU A 67 -0.04 8.28 7.07
N PHE A 68 -0.27 7.65 5.93
CA PHE A 68 -1.22 6.56 5.81
C PHE A 68 -0.89 5.74 4.57
N GLY A 69 -1.36 4.52 4.56
CA GLY A 69 -1.15 3.61 3.45
C GLY A 69 -2.04 2.40 3.55
N GLY A 70 -1.84 1.45 2.67
CA GLY A 70 -2.59 0.21 2.67
C GLY A 70 -2.32 -0.63 1.45
N SER A 71 -3.13 -1.69 1.29
CA SER A 71 -3.05 -2.58 0.14
C SER A 71 -3.80 -1.99 -1.04
N ARG A 72 -3.22 -2.09 -2.22
CA ARG A 72 -3.85 -1.63 -3.47
C ARG A 72 -3.58 -2.67 -4.57
N ASN A 73 -4.40 -2.65 -5.61
CA ASN A 73 -4.17 -3.52 -6.76
C ASN A 73 -2.92 -3.06 -7.50
N THR A 74 -2.06 -4.01 -7.88
CA THR A 74 -0.86 -3.69 -8.65
C THR A 74 -1.22 -3.19 -10.05
N VAL A 75 -2.30 -3.73 -10.63
CA VAL A 75 -2.79 -3.28 -11.93
C VAL A 75 -3.19 -1.80 -11.84
N GLY A 76 -2.67 -0.99 -12.76
CA GLY A 76 -2.92 0.46 -12.78
C GLY A 76 -1.91 1.27 -12.01
N SER A 77 -0.93 0.64 -11.35
CA SER A 77 0.10 1.33 -10.59
C SER A 77 1.11 2.07 -11.48
N ASP A 78 1.00 1.94 -12.79
CA ASP A 78 1.82 2.64 -13.78
C ASP A 78 1.23 3.98 -14.22
N PHE A 79 0.33 4.55 -13.42
CA PHE A 79 -0.31 5.84 -13.67
C PHE A 79 0.71 6.91 -14.10
N LYS A 80 0.25 7.84 -14.97
CA LYS A 80 1.11 8.87 -15.58
C LYS A 80 0.87 10.28 -15.05
N ASN A 81 -0.26 10.49 -14.37
CA ASN A 81 -0.62 11.81 -13.82
C ASN A 81 -1.38 11.65 -12.52
N LEU A 82 -1.63 12.75 -11.84
CA LEU A 82 -2.29 12.75 -10.55
C LEU A 82 -3.71 12.20 -10.62
N ASP A 83 -4.45 12.50 -11.68
CA ASP A 83 -5.82 12.00 -11.83
C ASP A 83 -5.86 10.48 -11.89
N GLU A 84 -4.98 9.88 -12.70
CA GLU A 84 -4.88 8.42 -12.77
C GLU A 84 -4.43 7.81 -11.44
N LEU A 85 -3.47 8.46 -10.76
CA LEU A 85 -3.02 8.02 -9.44
C LEU A 85 -4.18 7.99 -8.45
N LEU A 86 -4.96 9.04 -8.41
CA LEU A 86 -6.08 9.15 -7.46
C LEU A 86 -7.18 8.14 -7.76
N ILE A 87 -7.49 7.91 -9.04
CA ILE A 87 -8.46 6.88 -9.43
C ILE A 87 -7.96 5.51 -8.98
N TRP A 88 -6.70 5.21 -9.23
CA TRP A 88 -6.09 3.96 -8.82
C TRP A 88 -6.11 3.77 -7.31
N TYR A 89 -5.66 4.78 -6.57
CA TYR A 89 -5.53 4.68 -5.11
C TYR A 89 -6.89 4.57 -4.40
N THR A 90 -7.91 5.25 -4.89
CA THR A 90 -9.22 5.33 -4.27
C THR A 90 -10.23 4.34 -4.85
N ALA A 91 -9.82 3.54 -5.83
CA ALA A 91 -10.70 2.65 -6.59
C ALA A 91 -11.90 3.41 -7.19
N GLY A 92 -11.67 4.64 -7.64
CA GLY A 92 -12.69 5.47 -8.27
C GLY A 92 -13.62 6.22 -7.31
N ASN A 93 -13.33 6.22 -6.00
CA ASN A 93 -14.12 6.96 -5.04
C ASN A 93 -13.81 8.46 -5.14
N GLU A 94 -14.68 9.22 -5.79
CA GLU A 94 -14.45 10.64 -6.08
C GLU A 94 -14.34 11.51 -4.84
N LYS A 95 -15.08 11.21 -3.78
CA LYS A 95 -15.04 11.99 -2.53
C LYS A 95 -13.68 11.87 -1.86
N ILE A 96 -13.15 10.65 -1.79
CA ILE A 96 -11.82 10.42 -1.22
C ILE A 96 -10.75 11.04 -2.12
N ALA A 97 -10.91 10.92 -3.44
CA ALA A 97 -9.97 11.51 -4.39
C ALA A 97 -9.91 13.04 -4.25
N GLU A 98 -11.05 13.70 -4.07
CA GLU A 98 -11.11 15.14 -3.83
C GLU A 98 -10.37 15.54 -2.55
N ASN A 99 -10.56 14.78 -1.48
CA ASN A 99 -9.87 15.03 -0.20
C ASN A 99 -8.36 14.88 -0.36
N LEU A 100 -7.91 13.85 -1.06
CA LEU A 100 -6.50 13.63 -1.33
C LEU A 100 -5.91 14.71 -2.23
N ARG A 101 -6.66 15.13 -3.24
CA ARG A 101 -6.24 16.23 -4.11
C ARG A 101 -6.02 17.52 -3.34
N GLY A 102 -6.96 17.85 -2.43
CA GLY A 102 -6.83 19.02 -1.55
C GLY A 102 -5.61 18.92 -0.66
N PHE A 103 -5.34 17.73 -0.14
CA PHE A 103 -4.17 17.47 0.69
C PHE A 103 -2.86 17.68 -0.11
N CYS A 104 -2.81 17.22 -1.35
CA CYS A 104 -1.62 17.35 -2.20
C CYS A 104 -1.30 18.82 -2.57
N LYS A 105 -2.29 19.71 -2.51
CA LYS A 105 -2.06 21.14 -2.81
C LYS A 105 -1.11 21.82 -1.84
N ASN A 106 -0.89 21.23 -0.67
CA ASN A 106 0.06 21.78 0.31
C ASN A 106 1.52 21.53 -0.08
N GLY A 107 1.77 20.62 -1.04
CA GLY A 107 3.12 20.25 -1.45
C GLY A 107 3.79 19.32 -0.46
N GLY A 108 4.97 18.82 -0.83
CA GLY A 108 5.77 17.94 0.03
C GLY A 108 5.22 16.54 0.20
N VAL A 109 4.30 16.14 -0.68
CA VAL A 109 3.66 14.82 -0.62
C VAL A 109 4.38 13.87 -1.57
N SER A 110 4.61 12.64 -1.11
CA SER A 110 5.12 11.57 -1.95
C SER A 110 4.34 10.29 -1.70
N LEU A 111 4.39 9.39 -2.69
CA LEU A 111 3.77 8.08 -2.60
C LEU A 111 4.82 7.03 -2.91
N LYS A 112 4.96 6.03 -2.02
CA LYS A 112 5.85 4.90 -2.26
C LYS A 112 5.02 3.65 -2.46
N ILE A 113 5.37 2.88 -3.48
CA ILE A 113 4.71 1.63 -3.84
C ILE A 113 5.73 0.50 -3.73
N PHE A 114 5.35 -0.57 -3.05
CA PHE A 114 6.18 -1.76 -2.87
C PHE A 114 5.41 -3.00 -3.28
N THR A 115 6.01 -3.83 -4.13
CA THR A 115 5.50 -5.16 -4.48
C THR A 115 6.42 -6.22 -3.91
N TRP A 116 5.91 -7.45 -3.81
CA TRP A 116 6.70 -8.56 -3.26
C TRP A 116 7.98 -8.79 -4.05
N ASN A 117 7.89 -8.83 -5.38
CA ASN A 117 9.07 -9.03 -6.25
C ASN A 117 9.82 -7.74 -6.59
N GLY A 118 9.35 -6.59 -6.14
CA GLY A 118 9.99 -5.30 -6.38
C GLY A 118 9.83 -4.72 -7.78
N LYS A 119 9.19 -5.44 -8.70
CA LYS A 119 9.15 -5.02 -10.12
C LYS A 119 8.30 -3.77 -10.35
N ALA A 120 7.28 -3.54 -9.54
CA ALA A 120 6.44 -2.35 -9.65
C ALA A 120 6.78 -1.29 -8.59
N ASP A 121 7.87 -1.47 -7.86
CA ASP A 121 8.31 -0.51 -6.86
C ASP A 121 8.59 0.84 -7.51
N ARG A 122 8.06 1.90 -6.91
CA ARG A 122 8.33 3.26 -7.35
C ARG A 122 8.08 4.26 -6.23
N THR A 123 8.74 5.41 -6.35
CA THR A 123 8.50 6.57 -5.49
C THR A 123 8.02 7.70 -6.39
N VAL A 124 6.90 8.29 -6.03
CA VAL A 124 6.29 9.37 -6.81
C VAL A 124 6.28 10.62 -5.95
N GLU A 125 6.86 11.70 -6.48
CA GLU A 125 6.77 13.02 -5.86
C GLU A 125 5.58 13.77 -6.45
N ILE A 126 4.76 14.40 -5.61
CA ILE A 126 3.57 15.13 -6.02
C ILE A 126 3.77 16.61 -5.67
N SER A 127 3.83 17.44 -6.70
CA SER A 127 4.00 18.87 -6.49
C SER A 127 2.68 19.54 -6.12
N ALA A 128 2.77 20.75 -5.55
CA ALA A 128 1.58 21.50 -5.15
C ALA A 128 0.66 21.85 -6.32
N ASP A 129 1.20 21.94 -7.53
CA ASP A 129 0.41 22.21 -8.74
C ASP A 129 -0.15 20.94 -9.39
N GLY A 130 -0.01 19.79 -8.73
CA GLY A 130 -0.62 18.55 -9.18
C GLY A 130 0.18 17.75 -10.19
N LYS A 131 1.44 18.07 -10.38
CA LYS A 131 2.32 17.30 -11.27
C LYS A 131 3.02 16.20 -10.49
N ILE A 132 3.18 15.07 -11.14
CA ILE A 132 3.90 13.93 -10.53
C ILE A 132 5.20 13.68 -11.27
N SER A 133 6.21 13.18 -10.52
CA SER A 133 7.50 12.78 -11.08
C SER A 133 7.99 11.53 -10.38
N GLY A 134 8.66 10.65 -11.10
CA GLY A 134 9.18 9.39 -10.55
C GLY A 134 8.49 8.12 -11.00
#